data_9540582322d11b6b356a70a4b8a310b2
#
_entry.id   9540582322d11b6b356a70a4b8a310b2
#
_cell.length_a   1.000
_cell.length_b   1.000
_cell.length_c   1.000
_cell.angle_alpha   90.00
_cell.angle_beta   90.00
_cell.angle_gamma   90.00
#
_symmetry.space_group_name_H-M   'P 1'
#
loop_
_entity.id
_entity.type
_entity.pdbx_description
1 polymer ?
#
loop_
_entity_poly.entity_id
_entity_poly.type
_entity_poly.pdbx_seq_one_letter_code
_entity_poly.pdbx_strand_id
1 'polypeptide(L)'
;MERKYEDMRSCWEFGEASECRRGLMLGMGYTEEELNRPLIAVVNSWNEYNPGHVHLNQLAERVKQGIREAGGLPLEVGTTAICDGMVLKDPKYIEIPSRNLIADQVELTVDGNFFDGMVLLSTCDSIVPGHLMGCARLDIPAIVVTGGYMPLGTFRGKEVVHIRAQDKVGAMAEGKIDPDLYNGLIQHSWGICGGCTSMTTANSMCMMAEAMGMTLPGNSSMSAVSSEIRNLSYRAGLRIMEMVRQGITARQIITPESIRNAIAVDMAVAGSSNLILHLPAIAHEAGYDEPWWKVFDEMSNTVPLLSHLMPGGEYSVKDFDLAGGMPARMKNLLPRLNGDCMTVNGHTVRENVENAVVYNDDVIRTLDNPVMTEPGLGVLYGNLAPEGSIIKIAAVPKQLMHYRGKAKVFNSLHDGLEALRAGQIHEGDACVLRFMGLKGRFGTTAFTFQEELKGKPTLYNSCAIITDGRFSGGTSGLSVGYVSPEAALCSPLSIVEDNDEIEIDIPARSITLCISDEELNARLEKFKWEFSGKDYQRFLRLFSRNVGSMAKGGIWEV
;
A
#
# COMPACT_ATOMS: atom_id res chain seq x y z
N MET A 1 -28.98 -9.75 19.21
CA MET A 1 -28.96 -10.92 20.12
C MET A 1 -27.54 -11.44 20.08
N GLU A 2 -26.87 -11.61 21.22
CA GLU A 2 -25.51 -12.15 21.23
C GLU A 2 -25.49 -13.61 20.76
N ARG A 3 -24.55 -13.96 19.90
CA ARG A 3 -24.33 -15.32 19.44
C ARG A 3 -23.84 -16.21 20.60
N LYS A 4 -24.40 -17.39 20.70
CA LYS A 4 -23.92 -18.42 21.63
C LYS A 4 -22.80 -19.23 20.96
N TYR A 5 -22.06 -19.99 21.77
CA TYR A 5 -20.99 -20.87 21.24
C TYR A 5 -21.55 -21.89 20.23
N GLU A 6 -22.76 -22.39 20.44
CA GLU A 6 -23.45 -23.32 19.54
C GLU A 6 -23.69 -22.74 18.14
N ASP A 7 -23.72 -21.40 17.99
CA ASP A 7 -23.89 -20.69 16.71
C ASP A 7 -22.57 -20.34 16.03
N MET A 8 -21.43 -20.75 16.59
CA MET A 8 -20.09 -20.41 16.11
C MET A 8 -19.53 -21.46 15.16
N ARG A 9 -18.64 -21.05 14.25
CA ARG A 9 -18.01 -21.92 13.26
C ARG A 9 -17.14 -23.00 13.90
N SER A 10 -16.50 -22.68 15.03
CA SER A 10 -15.63 -23.59 15.77
C SER A 10 -16.38 -24.56 16.66
N CYS A 11 -17.70 -24.42 16.83
CA CYS A 11 -18.50 -25.27 17.68
C CYS A 11 -18.36 -26.75 17.30
N TRP A 12 -18.14 -27.59 18.32
CA TRP A 12 -17.98 -29.03 18.16
C TRP A 12 -19.34 -29.72 18.11
N GLU A 13 -19.71 -30.23 16.95
CA GLU A 13 -20.83 -31.16 16.85
C GLU A 13 -20.31 -32.61 17.05
N PHE A 14 -21.06 -33.41 17.74
CA PHE A 14 -20.69 -34.82 17.93
C PHE A 14 -20.70 -35.56 16.57
N GLY A 15 -19.56 -36.22 16.27
CA GLY A 15 -19.39 -36.98 15.03
C GLY A 15 -17.94 -37.41 14.83
N GLU A 16 -17.69 -38.37 13.94
CA GLU A 16 -16.36 -38.98 13.75
C GLU A 16 -15.26 -37.94 13.43
N ALA A 17 -15.55 -37.01 12.54
CA ALA A 17 -14.59 -35.94 12.15
C ALA A 17 -14.29 -34.97 13.30
N SER A 18 -15.30 -34.62 14.09
CA SER A 18 -15.16 -33.72 15.25
C SER A 18 -14.37 -34.38 16.36
N GLU A 19 -14.60 -35.65 16.63
CA GLU A 19 -13.85 -36.41 17.65
C GLU A 19 -12.37 -36.56 17.26
N CYS A 20 -12.05 -36.73 15.97
CA CYS A 20 -10.67 -36.77 15.51
C CYS A 20 -9.97 -35.42 15.77
N ARG A 21 -10.57 -34.30 15.38
CA ARG A 21 -10.04 -32.96 15.61
C ARG A 21 -9.88 -32.67 17.10
N ARG A 22 -10.90 -32.98 17.90
CA ARG A 22 -10.87 -32.84 19.35
C ARG A 22 -9.70 -33.63 19.97
N GLY A 23 -9.52 -34.88 19.58
CA GLY A 23 -8.41 -35.71 20.05
C GLY A 23 -7.04 -35.14 19.67
N LEU A 24 -6.89 -34.58 18.48
CA LEU A 24 -5.67 -33.91 18.03
C LEU A 24 -5.37 -32.66 18.87
N MET A 25 -6.37 -31.83 19.15
CA MET A 25 -6.21 -30.63 19.98
C MET A 25 -5.84 -30.97 21.43
N LEU A 26 -6.51 -31.96 22.02
CA LEU A 26 -6.15 -32.46 23.34
C LEU A 26 -4.72 -33.03 23.37
N GLY A 27 -4.32 -33.74 22.32
CA GLY A 27 -2.96 -34.25 22.14
C GLY A 27 -1.89 -33.14 22.03
N MET A 28 -2.24 -31.95 21.59
CA MET A 28 -1.38 -30.77 21.60
C MET A 28 -1.34 -30.07 22.98
N GLY A 29 -2.12 -30.53 23.97
CA GLY A 29 -2.12 -30.00 25.33
C GLY A 29 -3.21 -28.95 25.62
N TYR A 30 -4.19 -28.76 24.73
CA TYR A 30 -5.37 -27.95 25.04
C TYR A 30 -6.32 -28.73 25.96
N THR A 31 -7.05 -28.03 26.81
CA THR A 31 -8.04 -28.64 27.71
C THR A 31 -9.44 -28.64 27.08
N GLU A 32 -10.34 -29.47 27.63
CA GLU A 32 -11.75 -29.48 27.20
C GLU A 32 -12.42 -28.11 27.37
N GLU A 33 -12.09 -27.39 28.44
CA GLU A 33 -12.63 -26.06 28.70
C GLU A 33 -12.14 -25.05 27.66
N GLU A 34 -10.91 -25.16 27.15
CA GLU A 34 -10.38 -24.31 26.09
C GLU A 34 -11.06 -24.64 24.75
N LEU A 35 -11.31 -25.90 24.47
CA LEU A 35 -11.96 -26.32 23.22
C LEU A 35 -13.43 -25.88 23.11
N ASN A 36 -14.06 -25.56 24.22
CA ASN A 36 -15.42 -24.99 24.26
C ASN A 36 -15.46 -23.46 24.22
N ARG A 37 -14.39 -22.82 23.72
CA ARG A 37 -14.30 -21.36 23.54
C ARG A 37 -14.27 -21.00 22.06
N PRO A 38 -14.74 -19.79 21.70
CA PRO A 38 -14.57 -19.29 20.35
C PRO A 38 -13.10 -19.31 19.91
N LEU A 39 -12.85 -19.81 18.71
CA LEU A 39 -11.51 -19.97 18.15
C LEU A 39 -11.12 -18.73 17.35
N ILE A 40 -10.07 -18.03 17.76
CA ILE A 40 -9.62 -16.78 17.15
C ILE A 40 -8.26 -16.96 16.49
N ALA A 41 -8.18 -16.68 15.19
CA ALA A 41 -6.91 -16.63 14.47
C ALA A 41 -6.15 -15.36 14.83
N VAL A 42 -4.90 -15.50 15.26
CA VAL A 42 -3.94 -14.41 15.34
C VAL A 42 -3.05 -14.53 14.12
N VAL A 43 -3.46 -13.86 13.03
CA VAL A 43 -2.76 -13.90 11.75
C VAL A 43 -1.56 -12.99 11.84
N ASN A 44 -0.37 -13.56 11.93
CA ASN A 44 0.86 -12.84 12.20
C ASN A 44 1.84 -12.93 11.02
N SER A 45 2.22 -11.80 10.48
CA SER A 45 3.24 -11.71 9.43
C SER A 45 4.67 -11.53 9.97
N TRP A 46 4.90 -11.90 11.23
CA TRP A 46 6.21 -11.83 11.87
C TRP A 46 7.28 -12.64 11.13
N ASN A 47 8.47 -12.07 11.07
CA ASN A 47 9.67 -12.75 10.58
C ASN A 47 10.93 -11.98 11.03
N GLU A 48 12.12 -12.57 10.80
CA GLU A 48 13.40 -12.01 11.23
C GLU A 48 14.13 -11.20 10.14
N TYR A 49 13.59 -11.13 8.92
CA TYR A 49 14.24 -10.49 7.77
C TYR A 49 13.58 -9.18 7.32
N ASN A 50 12.41 -8.82 7.86
CA ASN A 50 11.72 -7.58 7.53
C ASN A 50 11.62 -6.69 8.77
N PRO A 51 12.29 -5.52 8.81
CA PRO A 51 12.28 -4.65 9.99
C PRO A 51 10.88 -4.15 10.38
N GLY A 52 9.96 -4.09 9.43
CA GLY A 52 8.55 -3.78 9.70
C GLY A 52 7.82 -4.84 10.52
N HIS A 53 8.38 -6.05 10.63
CA HIS A 53 7.69 -7.24 11.16
C HIS A 53 8.39 -7.92 12.34
N VAL A 54 9.67 -7.63 12.60
CA VAL A 54 10.48 -8.32 13.64
C VAL A 54 9.91 -8.23 15.06
N HIS A 55 9.06 -7.25 15.35
CA HIS A 55 8.45 -7.01 16.65
C HIS A 55 7.00 -7.51 16.77
N LEU A 56 6.38 -7.95 15.67
CA LEU A 56 4.96 -8.32 15.66
C LEU A 56 4.65 -9.52 16.57
N ASN A 57 5.60 -10.42 16.84
CA ASN A 57 5.45 -11.47 17.82
C ASN A 57 5.14 -10.93 19.23
N GLN A 58 5.72 -9.78 19.62
CA GLN A 58 5.43 -9.15 20.90
C GLN A 58 4.02 -8.56 20.96
N LEU A 59 3.52 -8.01 19.84
CA LEU A 59 2.17 -7.52 19.71
C LEU A 59 1.17 -8.68 19.68
N ALA A 60 1.52 -9.80 19.01
CA ALA A 60 0.72 -11.02 18.99
C ALA A 60 0.47 -11.57 20.40
N GLU A 61 1.48 -11.57 21.27
CA GLU A 61 1.31 -12.00 22.67
C GLU A 61 0.31 -11.09 23.41
N ARG A 62 0.33 -9.77 23.16
CA ARG A 62 -0.64 -8.84 23.76
C ARG A 62 -2.06 -9.08 23.24
N VAL A 63 -2.22 -9.35 21.94
CA VAL A 63 -3.50 -9.73 21.35
C VAL A 63 -4.03 -11.01 21.97
N LYS A 64 -3.18 -12.06 22.06
CA LYS A 64 -3.56 -13.36 22.67
C LYS A 64 -3.98 -13.22 24.13
N GLN A 65 -3.32 -12.34 24.89
CA GLN A 65 -3.74 -12.04 26.28
C GLN A 65 -5.17 -11.48 26.33
N GLY A 66 -5.49 -10.48 25.50
CA GLY A 66 -6.83 -9.90 25.43
C GLY A 66 -7.89 -10.93 25.03
N ILE A 67 -7.60 -11.79 24.04
CA ILE A 67 -8.53 -12.84 23.61
C ILE A 67 -8.80 -13.83 24.74
N ARG A 68 -7.75 -14.31 25.44
CA ARG A 68 -7.91 -15.26 26.56
C ARG A 68 -8.72 -14.65 27.70
N GLU A 69 -8.45 -13.40 28.06
CA GLU A 69 -9.18 -12.69 29.11
C GLU A 69 -10.66 -12.50 28.77
N ALA A 70 -10.98 -12.29 27.49
CA ALA A 70 -12.35 -12.21 27.01
C ALA A 70 -13.01 -13.59 26.76
N GLY A 71 -12.32 -14.70 27.09
CA GLY A 71 -12.86 -16.07 27.06
C GLY A 71 -12.75 -16.75 25.68
N GLY A 72 -11.86 -16.32 24.80
CA GLY A 72 -11.55 -16.97 23.52
C GLY A 72 -10.32 -17.89 23.60
N LEU A 73 -10.14 -18.74 22.59
CA LEU A 73 -8.94 -19.53 22.36
C LEU A 73 -8.16 -18.94 21.18
N PRO A 74 -7.06 -18.20 21.40
CA PRO A 74 -6.24 -17.66 20.32
C PRO A 74 -5.26 -18.71 19.79
N LEU A 75 -5.23 -18.89 18.48
CA LEU A 75 -4.20 -19.67 17.79
C LEU A 75 -3.47 -18.79 16.77
N GLU A 76 -2.15 -18.82 16.80
CA GLU A 76 -1.32 -18.01 15.91
C GLU A 76 -1.11 -18.70 14.56
N VAL A 77 -1.26 -17.93 13.48
CA VAL A 77 -1.15 -18.35 12.09
C VAL A 77 -0.15 -17.46 11.38
N GLY A 78 0.85 -18.04 10.72
CA GLY A 78 1.86 -17.28 9.98
C GLY A 78 1.43 -16.94 8.54
N THR A 79 1.75 -15.72 8.09
CA THR A 79 1.72 -15.35 6.67
C THR A 79 3.09 -14.86 6.22
N THR A 80 3.36 -14.91 4.89
CA THR A 80 4.59 -14.32 4.36
C THR A 80 4.59 -12.80 4.48
N ALA A 81 5.79 -12.18 4.50
CA ALA A 81 5.91 -10.73 4.48
C ALA A 81 7.18 -10.31 3.72
N ILE A 82 7.00 -9.82 2.51
CA ILE A 82 8.08 -9.35 1.65
C ILE A 82 8.08 -7.82 1.64
N CYS A 83 9.21 -7.22 2.03
CA CYS A 83 9.42 -5.78 1.94
C CYS A 83 10.00 -5.44 0.55
N ASP A 84 9.38 -4.49 -0.15
CA ASP A 84 9.85 -4.02 -1.45
C ASP A 84 11.30 -3.51 -1.40
N GLY A 85 11.65 -2.74 -0.37
CA GLY A 85 13.01 -2.24 -0.16
C GLY A 85 14.09 -3.33 -0.02
N MET A 86 13.72 -4.51 0.48
CA MET A 86 14.66 -5.65 0.61
C MET A 86 14.86 -6.42 -0.70
N VAL A 87 13.93 -6.33 -1.64
CA VAL A 87 13.95 -7.10 -2.90
C VAL A 87 14.25 -6.27 -4.15
N LEU A 88 14.56 -4.99 -4.01
CA LEU A 88 14.85 -4.06 -5.13
C LEU A 88 16.02 -4.49 -6.02
N LYS A 89 16.92 -5.33 -5.52
CA LYS A 89 18.12 -5.77 -6.26
C LYS A 89 17.80 -6.71 -7.41
N ASP A 90 16.71 -7.47 -7.32
CA ASP A 90 16.36 -8.49 -8.33
C ASP A 90 15.28 -7.94 -9.27
N PRO A 91 15.49 -7.98 -10.61
CA PRO A 91 14.43 -7.67 -11.56
C PRO A 91 13.21 -8.60 -11.46
N LYS A 92 13.31 -9.69 -10.72
CA LYS A 92 12.21 -10.62 -10.41
C LYS A 92 11.40 -10.12 -9.21
N TYR A 93 10.81 -8.95 -9.36
CA TYR A 93 10.06 -8.30 -8.31
C TYR A 93 8.85 -9.14 -7.86
N ILE A 94 8.83 -9.59 -6.61
CA ILE A 94 7.84 -10.54 -6.08
C ILE A 94 6.89 -9.94 -5.05
N GLU A 95 6.98 -8.64 -4.79
CA GLU A 95 6.23 -7.97 -3.74
C GLU A 95 4.72 -8.00 -4.02
N ILE A 96 4.25 -7.53 -5.21
CA ILE A 96 2.81 -7.60 -5.55
C ILE A 96 2.29 -9.02 -5.70
N PRO A 97 3.00 -9.96 -6.35
CA PRO A 97 2.59 -11.36 -6.30
C PRO A 97 2.39 -11.91 -4.88
N SER A 98 3.20 -11.47 -3.91
CA SER A 98 3.06 -11.90 -2.52
C SER A 98 1.76 -11.41 -1.86
N ARG A 99 1.22 -10.24 -2.25
CA ARG A 99 -0.05 -9.71 -1.75
C ARG A 99 -1.21 -10.68 -1.97
N ASN A 100 -1.36 -11.18 -3.20
CA ASN A 100 -2.42 -12.12 -3.55
C ASN A 100 -2.22 -13.45 -2.82
N LEU A 101 -0.96 -13.94 -2.72
CA LEU A 101 -0.65 -15.13 -1.93
C LEU A 101 -0.99 -14.97 -0.45
N ILE A 102 -0.76 -13.79 0.13
CA ILE A 102 -1.13 -13.52 1.52
C ILE A 102 -2.65 -13.64 1.73
N ALA A 103 -3.44 -13.09 0.81
CA ALA A 103 -4.89 -13.23 0.86
C ALA A 103 -5.33 -14.70 0.80
N ASP A 104 -4.71 -15.48 -0.09
CA ASP A 104 -4.96 -16.92 -0.22
C ASP A 104 -4.53 -17.70 1.04
N GLN A 105 -3.40 -17.33 1.67
CA GLN A 105 -2.94 -17.93 2.93
C GLN A 105 -3.93 -17.67 4.07
N VAL A 106 -4.43 -16.43 4.19
CA VAL A 106 -5.44 -16.07 5.20
C VAL A 106 -6.70 -16.89 4.98
N GLU A 107 -7.24 -16.91 3.76
CA GLU A 107 -8.45 -17.65 3.42
C GLU A 107 -8.28 -19.14 3.74
N LEU A 108 -7.28 -19.79 3.14
CA LEU A 108 -7.06 -21.22 3.28
C LEU A 108 -6.88 -21.66 4.74
N THR A 109 -6.15 -20.87 5.52
CA THR A 109 -5.82 -21.25 6.89
C THR A 109 -6.98 -20.97 7.85
N VAL A 110 -7.61 -19.80 7.72
CA VAL A 110 -8.68 -19.39 8.63
C VAL A 110 -9.96 -20.16 8.35
N ASP A 111 -10.32 -20.32 7.08
CA ASP A 111 -11.53 -21.08 6.71
C ASP A 111 -11.36 -22.58 6.97
N GLY A 112 -10.26 -23.16 6.53
CA GLY A 112 -9.99 -24.59 6.68
C GLY A 112 -9.88 -25.07 8.13
N ASN A 113 -9.66 -24.15 9.09
CA ASN A 113 -9.62 -24.45 10.52
C ASN A 113 -10.83 -23.94 11.31
N PHE A 114 -11.86 -23.41 10.61
CA PHE A 114 -13.14 -23.00 11.20
C PHE A 114 -13.01 -21.93 12.28
N PHE A 115 -12.13 -20.95 12.12
CA PHE A 115 -12.01 -19.83 13.06
C PHE A 115 -13.26 -18.94 13.05
N ASP A 116 -13.62 -18.44 14.23
CA ASP A 116 -14.80 -17.58 14.45
C ASP A 116 -14.54 -16.10 14.18
N GLY A 117 -13.27 -15.72 14.26
CA GLY A 117 -12.80 -14.37 14.01
C GLY A 117 -11.28 -14.34 13.91
N MET A 118 -10.74 -13.17 13.52
CA MET A 118 -9.30 -13.00 13.35
C MET A 118 -8.81 -11.64 13.78
N VAL A 119 -7.57 -11.60 14.30
CA VAL A 119 -6.79 -10.37 14.45
C VAL A 119 -5.56 -10.48 13.55
N LEU A 120 -5.39 -9.50 12.63
CA LEU A 120 -4.34 -9.52 11.61
C LEU A 120 -3.25 -8.51 11.98
N LEU A 121 -2.03 -8.99 12.21
CA LEU A 121 -0.87 -8.16 12.51
C LEU A 121 -0.05 -7.96 11.24
N SER A 122 0.06 -6.70 10.79
CA SER A 122 0.74 -6.35 9.54
C SER A 122 1.26 -4.92 9.53
N THR A 123 2.22 -4.63 8.67
CA THR A 123 2.84 -3.29 8.62
C THR A 123 3.19 -2.83 7.20
N CYS A 124 3.78 -3.69 6.36
CA CYS A 124 4.38 -3.25 5.08
C CYS A 124 3.41 -3.28 3.89
N ASP A 125 3.92 -2.78 2.78
CA ASP A 125 3.26 -2.41 1.52
C ASP A 125 2.18 -3.37 1.04
N SER A 126 2.54 -4.63 0.76
CA SER A 126 1.63 -5.65 0.23
C SER A 126 1.02 -6.54 1.30
N ILE A 127 1.48 -6.45 2.54
CA ILE A 127 1.00 -7.31 3.63
C ILE A 127 -0.33 -6.79 4.18
N VAL A 128 -0.42 -5.48 4.46
CA VAL A 128 -1.67 -4.87 4.95
C VAL A 128 -2.81 -5.09 3.94
N PRO A 129 -2.64 -4.78 2.63
CA PRO A 129 -3.72 -5.04 1.68
C PRO A 129 -3.99 -6.53 1.48
N GLY A 130 -2.99 -7.41 1.51
CA GLY A 130 -3.20 -8.86 1.44
C GLY A 130 -4.03 -9.40 2.60
N HIS A 131 -3.78 -8.93 3.82
CA HIS A 131 -4.61 -9.25 4.99
C HIS A 131 -6.02 -8.69 4.88
N LEU A 132 -6.19 -7.45 4.41
CA LEU A 132 -7.51 -6.84 4.18
C LEU A 132 -8.30 -7.57 3.09
N MET A 133 -7.65 -7.99 2.00
CA MET A 133 -8.26 -8.84 0.96
C MET A 133 -8.75 -10.17 1.55
N GLY A 134 -7.89 -10.87 2.30
CA GLY A 134 -8.25 -12.15 2.90
C GLY A 134 -9.40 -12.04 3.90
N CYS A 135 -9.43 -11.01 4.74
CA CYS A 135 -10.55 -10.83 5.67
C CYS A 135 -11.85 -10.39 4.98
N ALA A 136 -11.76 -9.58 3.91
CA ALA A 136 -12.92 -9.19 3.10
C ALA A 136 -13.54 -10.40 2.39
N ARG A 137 -12.70 -11.30 1.86
CA ARG A 137 -13.12 -12.54 1.18
C ARG A 137 -13.87 -13.47 2.13
N LEU A 138 -13.35 -13.67 3.34
CA LEU A 138 -13.91 -14.58 4.35
C LEU A 138 -15.19 -14.04 5.02
N ASP A 139 -15.31 -12.75 5.14
CA ASP A 139 -16.45 -12.08 5.78
C ASP A 139 -16.81 -12.60 7.18
N ILE A 140 -15.80 -12.81 8.02
CA ILE A 140 -15.96 -13.07 9.45
C ILE A 140 -15.45 -11.87 10.26
N PRO A 141 -15.72 -11.82 11.59
CA PRO A 141 -15.18 -10.77 12.45
C PRO A 141 -13.66 -10.63 12.32
N ALA A 142 -13.19 -9.42 12.03
CA ALA A 142 -11.77 -9.15 11.78
C ALA A 142 -11.34 -7.77 12.29
N ILE A 143 -10.14 -7.68 12.88
CA ILE A 143 -9.49 -6.44 13.29
C ILE A 143 -8.05 -6.46 12.78
N VAL A 144 -7.61 -5.36 12.17
CA VAL A 144 -6.20 -5.16 11.82
C VAL A 144 -5.49 -4.44 12.97
N VAL A 145 -4.33 -4.94 13.35
CA VAL A 145 -3.38 -4.27 14.23
C VAL A 145 -2.14 -3.95 13.40
N THR A 146 -1.94 -2.67 13.10
CA THR A 146 -0.75 -2.24 12.38
C THR A 146 0.44 -2.19 13.34
N GLY A 147 1.63 -2.56 12.85
CA GLY A 147 2.82 -2.64 13.70
C GLY A 147 3.44 -1.28 14.05
N GLY A 148 2.86 -0.17 13.58
CA GLY A 148 3.34 1.18 13.85
C GLY A 148 4.54 1.60 13.00
N TYR A 149 4.85 2.91 13.01
CA TYR A 149 6.01 3.44 12.29
C TYR A 149 7.30 3.26 13.08
N MET A 150 8.42 3.10 12.36
CA MET A 150 9.76 2.98 12.92
C MET A 150 10.21 4.32 13.52
N PRO A 151 10.80 4.34 14.73
CA PRO A 151 11.46 5.54 15.27
C PRO A 151 12.52 6.07 14.31
N LEU A 152 12.72 7.40 14.31
CA LEU A 152 13.77 8.02 13.51
C LEU A 152 15.15 7.61 14.04
N GLY A 153 16.09 7.39 13.13
CA GLY A 153 17.49 7.24 13.48
C GLY A 153 18.12 8.58 13.89
N THR A 154 19.32 8.54 14.44
CA THR A 154 20.05 9.74 14.84
C THR A 154 21.49 9.67 14.36
N PHE A 155 21.96 10.69 13.65
CA PHE A 155 23.33 10.82 13.19
C PHE A 155 23.89 12.21 13.50
N ARG A 156 25.04 12.26 14.16
CA ARG A 156 25.70 13.50 14.58
C ARG A 156 24.79 14.48 15.35
N GLY A 157 23.93 13.93 16.23
CA GLY A 157 23.02 14.71 17.07
C GLY A 157 21.76 15.24 16.34
N LYS A 158 21.50 14.80 15.11
CA LYS A 158 20.30 15.16 14.34
C LYS A 158 19.50 13.91 13.98
N GLU A 159 18.18 14.02 13.99
CA GLU A 159 17.30 12.97 13.48
C GLU A 159 17.47 12.81 11.97
N VAL A 160 17.44 11.57 11.51
CA VAL A 160 17.58 11.21 10.09
C VAL A 160 16.38 10.38 9.64
N VAL A 161 15.70 10.87 8.63
CA VAL A 161 14.64 10.13 7.94
C VAL A 161 15.26 9.36 6.79
N HIS A 162 14.96 8.06 6.68
CA HIS A 162 15.60 7.17 5.70
C HIS A 162 15.52 7.69 4.26
N ILE A 163 14.38 8.24 3.85
CA ILE A 163 14.19 8.73 2.47
C ILE A 163 15.19 9.86 2.14
N ARG A 164 15.51 10.75 3.12
CA ARG A 164 16.49 11.82 2.91
C ARG A 164 17.93 11.31 2.82
N ALA A 165 18.24 10.16 3.40
CA ALA A 165 19.52 9.50 3.19
C ALA A 165 19.57 8.82 1.82
N GLN A 166 18.49 8.18 1.39
CA GLN A 166 18.35 7.55 0.07
C GLN A 166 18.41 8.56 -1.08
N ASP A 167 17.82 9.75 -0.95
CA ASP A 167 17.91 10.85 -1.93
C ASP A 167 19.36 11.23 -2.30
N LYS A 168 20.33 10.80 -1.51
CA LYS A 168 21.76 11.11 -1.72
C LYS A 168 22.52 10.06 -2.53
N VAL A 169 21.87 8.96 -2.90
CA VAL A 169 22.50 7.85 -3.67
C VAL A 169 23.10 8.36 -4.99
N GLY A 170 22.34 9.15 -5.76
CA GLY A 170 22.84 9.73 -7.02
C GLY A 170 24.05 10.64 -6.83
N ALA A 171 24.00 11.52 -5.82
CA ALA A 171 25.12 12.41 -5.52
C ALA A 171 26.36 11.64 -5.00
N MET A 172 26.15 10.52 -4.30
CA MET A 172 27.22 9.62 -3.91
C MET A 172 27.87 8.92 -5.12
N ALA A 173 27.06 8.43 -6.05
CA ALA A 173 27.54 7.79 -7.28
C ALA A 173 28.38 8.74 -8.16
N GLU A 174 28.08 10.05 -8.12
CA GLU A 174 28.82 11.10 -8.82
C GLU A 174 30.02 11.66 -8.05
N GLY A 175 30.32 11.11 -6.86
CA GLY A 175 31.43 11.59 -6.01
C GLY A 175 31.21 12.99 -5.40
N LYS A 176 29.97 13.48 -5.35
CA LYS A 176 29.61 14.80 -4.80
C LYS A 176 29.42 14.81 -3.29
N ILE A 177 29.41 13.65 -2.65
CA ILE A 177 29.26 13.48 -1.20
C ILE A 177 30.41 12.63 -0.68
N ASP A 178 30.94 13.00 0.48
CA ASP A 178 31.93 12.21 1.21
C ASP A 178 31.37 10.81 1.51
N PRO A 179 32.06 9.71 1.10
CA PRO A 179 31.64 8.35 1.36
C PRO A 179 31.38 8.03 2.83
N ASP A 180 32.19 8.57 3.76
CA ASP A 180 32.02 8.34 5.19
C ASP A 180 30.78 9.03 5.74
N LEU A 181 30.49 10.24 5.25
CA LEU A 181 29.24 10.94 5.56
C LEU A 181 28.03 10.16 5.05
N TYR A 182 28.08 9.69 3.80
CA TYR A 182 27.00 8.91 3.20
C TYR A 182 26.75 7.59 3.95
N ASN A 183 27.81 6.82 4.19
CA ASN A 183 27.72 5.56 4.94
C ASN A 183 27.17 5.77 6.35
N GLY A 184 27.62 6.85 7.05
CA GLY A 184 27.09 7.20 8.35
C GLY A 184 25.60 7.55 8.32
N LEU A 185 25.13 8.28 7.30
CA LEU A 185 23.71 8.57 7.12
C LEU A 185 22.90 7.29 6.90
N ILE A 186 23.33 6.40 5.99
CA ILE A 186 22.62 5.13 5.72
C ILE A 186 22.58 4.26 6.97
N GLN A 187 23.69 4.10 7.67
CA GLN A 187 23.79 3.25 8.86
C GLN A 187 22.86 3.70 10.00
N HIS A 188 22.57 5.01 10.09
CA HIS A 188 21.81 5.60 11.18
C HIS A 188 20.42 6.12 10.75
N SER A 189 20.00 5.92 9.50
CA SER A 189 18.71 6.42 8.99
C SER A 189 17.53 5.53 9.34
N TRP A 190 17.78 4.29 9.72
CA TRP A 190 16.78 3.33 10.14
C TRP A 190 16.80 3.17 11.66
N GLY A 191 15.63 3.16 12.27
CA GLY A 191 15.49 2.87 13.70
C GLY A 191 15.64 1.38 13.98
N ILE A 192 14.83 0.83 14.86
CA ILE A 192 14.95 -0.58 15.27
C ILE A 192 13.90 -1.47 14.56
N CYS A 193 12.61 -1.10 14.58
CA CYS A 193 11.51 -1.87 14.00
C CYS A 193 10.32 -0.96 13.70
N GLY A 194 9.41 -1.45 12.87
CA GLY A 194 8.22 -0.72 12.42
C GLY A 194 8.23 -0.42 10.93
N GLY A 195 7.14 0.15 10.43
CA GLY A 195 7.02 0.66 9.07
C GLY A 195 7.97 1.80 8.78
N CYS A 196 8.06 2.23 7.53
CA CYS A 196 8.94 3.33 7.13
C CYS A 196 8.70 4.62 7.94
N THR A 197 9.71 5.50 8.03
CA THR A 197 9.62 6.77 8.78
C THR A 197 8.98 7.91 7.98
N SER A 198 8.61 7.66 6.72
CA SER A 198 7.98 8.62 5.79
C SER A 198 6.69 8.04 5.23
N MET A 199 5.89 8.86 4.53
CA MET A 199 4.62 8.47 3.89
C MET A 199 4.88 7.67 2.61
N THR A 200 5.38 6.45 2.79
CA THR A 200 5.48 5.40 1.78
C THR A 200 4.24 4.51 1.82
N THR A 201 4.17 3.48 0.98
CA THR A 201 2.99 2.60 0.92
C THR A 201 2.71 1.89 2.24
N ALA A 202 3.74 1.53 3.01
CA ALA A 202 3.58 0.90 4.32
C ALA A 202 2.68 1.73 5.25
N ASN A 203 3.05 3.01 5.50
CA ASN A 203 2.25 3.89 6.34
C ASN A 203 0.92 4.29 5.68
N SER A 204 0.91 4.50 4.35
CA SER A 204 -0.33 4.80 3.63
C SER A 204 -1.34 3.67 3.83
N MET A 205 -0.96 2.40 3.64
CA MET A 205 -1.88 1.27 3.82
C MET A 205 -2.32 1.10 5.28
N CYS A 206 -1.43 1.35 6.26
CA CYS A 206 -1.83 1.38 7.67
C CYS A 206 -2.91 2.46 7.92
N MET A 207 -2.72 3.68 7.38
CA MET A 207 -3.69 4.77 7.52
C MET A 207 -5.00 4.46 6.78
N MET A 208 -4.94 3.77 5.62
CA MET A 208 -6.15 3.35 4.91
C MET A 208 -6.94 2.30 5.69
N ALA A 209 -6.27 1.36 6.36
CA ALA A 209 -6.94 0.40 7.25
C ALA A 209 -7.71 1.12 8.37
N GLU A 210 -7.14 2.21 8.94
CA GLU A 210 -7.84 3.03 9.93
C GLU A 210 -8.97 3.86 9.31
N ALA A 211 -8.75 4.48 8.16
CA ALA A 211 -9.77 5.28 7.47
C ALA A 211 -10.99 4.45 7.05
N MET A 212 -10.78 3.17 6.69
CA MET A 212 -11.87 2.21 6.46
C MET A 212 -12.53 1.71 7.75
N GLY A 213 -11.97 2.00 8.93
CA GLY A 213 -12.51 1.54 10.20
C GLY A 213 -12.06 0.14 10.63
N MET A 214 -11.07 -0.47 9.96
CA MET A 214 -10.60 -1.84 10.22
C MET A 214 -9.56 -1.94 11.36
N THR A 215 -9.11 -0.80 11.92
CA THR A 215 -8.24 -0.74 13.10
C THR A 215 -8.93 0.00 14.24
N LEU A 216 -8.44 -0.19 15.46
CA LEU A 216 -8.82 0.71 16.56
C LEU A 216 -8.25 2.12 16.30
N PRO A 217 -8.97 3.21 16.69
CA PRO A 217 -8.56 4.57 16.40
C PRO A 217 -7.16 4.93 16.91
N GLY A 218 -6.39 5.60 16.06
CA GLY A 218 -5.04 6.05 16.32
C GLY A 218 -3.94 5.01 16.04
N ASN A 219 -4.29 3.75 15.76
CA ASN A 219 -3.30 2.67 15.57
C ASN A 219 -2.31 2.97 14.45
N SER A 220 -2.78 3.49 13.32
CA SER A 220 -1.97 3.61 12.11
C SER A 220 -0.86 4.66 12.18
N SER A 221 -0.95 5.58 13.13
CA SER A 221 0.05 6.64 13.33
C SER A 221 0.84 6.51 14.63
N MET A 222 0.76 5.35 15.33
CA MET A 222 1.55 5.09 16.55
C MET A 222 2.97 4.64 16.24
N SER A 223 3.90 4.98 17.12
CA SER A 223 5.26 4.43 17.06
C SER A 223 5.27 2.93 17.41
N ALA A 224 6.05 2.15 16.64
CA ALA A 224 6.21 0.70 16.82
C ALA A 224 6.78 0.29 18.20
N VAL A 225 7.45 1.21 18.87
CA VAL A 225 8.10 0.96 20.19
C VAL A 225 7.35 1.60 21.34
N SER A 226 6.19 2.19 21.11
CA SER A 226 5.42 2.86 22.16
C SER A 226 4.69 1.86 23.08
N SER A 227 4.34 2.32 24.29
CA SER A 227 3.48 1.55 25.20
C SER A 227 2.04 1.50 24.69
N GLU A 228 1.63 2.52 23.94
CA GLU A 228 0.28 2.69 23.41
C GLU A 228 -0.06 1.58 22.42
N ILE A 229 0.85 1.23 21.49
CA ILE A 229 0.61 0.17 20.51
C ILE A 229 0.46 -1.21 21.19
N ARG A 230 1.21 -1.45 22.28
CA ARG A 230 1.09 -2.68 23.08
C ARG A 230 -0.26 -2.76 23.81
N ASN A 231 -0.73 -1.62 24.35
CA ASN A 231 -2.04 -1.52 25.00
C ASN A 231 -3.17 -1.67 24.00
N LEU A 232 -3.02 -1.05 22.81
CA LEU A 232 -3.98 -1.17 21.72
C LEU A 232 -4.08 -2.62 21.23
N SER A 233 -2.95 -3.34 21.08
CA SER A 233 -2.94 -4.76 20.72
C SER A 233 -3.73 -5.63 21.69
N TYR A 234 -3.58 -5.39 22.99
CA TYR A 234 -4.37 -6.06 24.01
C TYR A 234 -5.87 -5.74 23.87
N ARG A 235 -6.22 -4.44 23.64
CA ARG A 235 -7.62 -4.02 23.42
C ARG A 235 -8.22 -4.64 22.16
N ALA A 236 -7.44 -4.79 21.09
CA ALA A 236 -7.87 -5.48 19.87
C ALA A 236 -8.25 -6.93 20.16
N GLY A 237 -7.48 -7.60 21.05
CA GLY A 237 -7.82 -8.94 21.55
C GLY A 237 -9.12 -9.01 22.34
N LEU A 238 -9.41 -8.02 23.18
CA LEU A 238 -10.72 -7.92 23.85
C LEU A 238 -11.85 -7.68 22.85
N ARG A 239 -11.63 -6.71 21.92
CA ARG A 239 -12.67 -6.25 20.99
C ARG A 239 -13.06 -7.30 19.96
N ILE A 240 -12.15 -8.11 19.46
CA ILE A 240 -12.50 -9.17 18.49
C ILE A 240 -13.50 -10.14 19.11
N MET A 241 -13.38 -10.46 20.40
CA MET A 241 -14.32 -11.34 21.09
C MET A 241 -15.73 -10.75 21.20
N GLU A 242 -15.83 -9.43 21.39
CA GLU A 242 -17.13 -8.72 21.34
C GLU A 242 -17.72 -8.76 19.93
N MET A 243 -16.91 -8.52 18.89
CA MET A 243 -17.36 -8.58 17.48
C MET A 243 -17.89 -9.96 17.13
N VAL A 244 -17.19 -11.03 17.56
CA VAL A 244 -17.63 -12.42 17.36
C VAL A 244 -19.01 -12.65 18.01
N ARG A 245 -19.20 -12.21 19.26
CA ARG A 245 -20.50 -12.34 19.95
C ARG A 245 -21.61 -11.49 19.30
N GLN A 246 -21.26 -10.31 18.79
CA GLN A 246 -22.19 -9.43 18.10
C GLN A 246 -22.47 -9.84 16.66
N GLY A 247 -21.61 -10.68 16.06
CA GLY A 247 -21.69 -11.07 14.67
C GLY A 247 -21.33 -9.94 13.70
N ILE A 248 -20.42 -9.02 14.10
CA ILE A 248 -19.94 -7.94 13.25
C ILE A 248 -18.84 -8.50 12.36
N THR A 249 -19.10 -8.54 11.06
CA THR A 249 -18.17 -9.11 10.06
C THR A 249 -17.36 -8.04 9.32
N ALA A 250 -16.32 -8.47 8.60
CA ALA A 250 -15.44 -7.58 7.86
C ALA A 250 -16.20 -6.74 6.80
N ARG A 251 -17.12 -7.34 6.04
CA ARG A 251 -17.88 -6.63 4.98
C ARG A 251 -18.92 -5.64 5.51
N GLN A 252 -19.29 -5.71 6.79
CA GLN A 252 -20.11 -4.68 7.42
C GLN A 252 -19.32 -3.39 7.68
N ILE A 253 -17.98 -3.46 7.64
CA ILE A 253 -17.06 -2.34 7.83
C ILE A 253 -16.41 -1.93 6.54
N ILE A 254 -15.91 -2.89 5.75
CA ILE A 254 -15.37 -2.65 4.41
C ILE A 254 -16.55 -2.48 3.44
N THR A 255 -16.97 -1.25 3.25
CA THR A 255 -18.08 -0.85 2.37
C THR A 255 -17.56 0.13 1.30
N PRO A 256 -18.30 0.38 0.22
CA PRO A 256 -17.92 1.39 -0.76
C PRO A 256 -17.64 2.77 -0.13
N GLU A 257 -18.42 3.15 0.89
CA GLU A 257 -18.28 4.41 1.60
C GLU A 257 -16.99 4.45 2.44
N SER A 258 -16.64 3.35 3.12
CA SER A 258 -15.40 3.27 3.90
C SER A 258 -14.15 3.24 2.99
N ILE A 259 -14.24 2.64 1.81
CA ILE A 259 -13.18 2.68 0.79
C ILE A 259 -13.01 4.11 0.26
N ARG A 260 -14.11 4.84 0.02
CA ARG A 260 -14.05 6.28 -0.33
C ARG A 260 -13.41 7.12 0.78
N ASN A 261 -13.64 6.80 2.04
CA ASN A 261 -12.94 7.45 3.15
C ASN A 261 -11.42 7.22 3.06
N ALA A 262 -11.00 6.00 2.74
CA ALA A 262 -9.58 5.70 2.54
C ALA A 262 -8.98 6.51 1.37
N ILE A 263 -9.66 6.59 0.23
CA ILE A 263 -9.22 7.39 -0.93
C ILE A 263 -9.13 8.88 -0.56
N ALA A 264 -10.13 9.43 0.16
CA ALA A 264 -10.11 10.83 0.59
C ALA A 264 -8.92 11.14 1.52
N VAL A 265 -8.61 10.24 2.46
CA VAL A 265 -7.45 10.39 3.34
C VAL A 265 -6.16 10.32 2.54
N ASP A 266 -6.03 9.40 1.59
CA ASP A 266 -4.85 9.27 0.72
C ASP A 266 -4.55 10.57 -0.03
N MET A 267 -5.58 11.19 -0.63
CA MET A 267 -5.47 12.50 -1.30
C MET A 267 -5.01 13.59 -0.34
N ALA A 268 -5.56 13.62 0.88
CA ALA A 268 -5.28 14.65 1.87
C ALA A 268 -3.87 14.58 2.47
N VAL A 269 -3.21 13.42 2.44
CA VAL A 269 -1.86 13.21 3.00
C VAL A 269 -0.77 13.00 1.94
N ALA A 270 -1.11 13.11 0.65
CA ALA A 270 -0.23 12.73 -0.47
C ALA A 270 0.39 11.34 -0.26
N GLY A 271 -0.44 10.36 0.00
CA GLY A 271 -0.02 9.00 0.27
C GLY A 271 0.61 8.30 -0.93
N SER A 272 0.52 7.00 -0.97
CA SER A 272 1.18 6.21 -2.01
C SER A 272 0.30 6.01 -3.25
N SER A 273 0.88 6.19 -4.43
CA SER A 273 0.24 5.82 -5.70
C SER A 273 -0.11 4.32 -5.79
N ASN A 274 0.48 3.46 -4.94
CA ASN A 274 0.16 2.03 -4.92
C ASN A 274 -1.29 1.74 -4.45
N LEU A 275 -1.94 2.72 -3.81
CA LEU A 275 -3.31 2.57 -3.36
C LEU A 275 -4.31 2.43 -4.51
N ILE A 276 -3.97 2.96 -5.69
CA ILE A 276 -4.76 2.77 -6.92
C ILE A 276 -4.87 1.30 -7.34
N LEU A 277 -3.95 0.46 -6.85
CA LEU A 277 -3.95 -0.98 -7.05
C LEU A 277 -4.55 -1.72 -5.84
N HIS A 278 -4.26 -1.26 -4.63
CA HIS A 278 -4.61 -2.00 -3.41
C HIS A 278 -6.07 -1.82 -3.00
N LEU A 279 -6.60 -0.59 -3.06
CA LEU A 279 -8.00 -0.34 -2.66
C LEU A 279 -9.01 -1.01 -3.60
N PRO A 280 -8.86 -0.97 -4.94
CA PRO A 280 -9.72 -1.76 -5.83
C PRO A 280 -9.66 -3.27 -5.57
N ALA A 281 -8.48 -3.82 -5.22
CA ALA A 281 -8.35 -5.23 -4.89
C ALA A 281 -9.13 -5.60 -3.61
N ILE A 282 -9.03 -4.78 -2.56
CA ILE A 282 -9.78 -4.97 -1.32
C ILE A 282 -11.30 -4.85 -1.58
N ALA A 283 -11.69 -3.86 -2.40
CA ALA A 283 -13.08 -3.66 -2.80
C ALA A 283 -13.66 -4.88 -3.52
N HIS A 284 -12.90 -5.42 -4.48
CA HIS A 284 -13.30 -6.62 -5.22
C HIS A 284 -13.52 -7.81 -4.29
N GLU A 285 -12.58 -8.07 -3.37
CA GLU A 285 -12.69 -9.17 -2.41
C GLU A 285 -13.86 -8.99 -1.43
N ALA A 286 -14.30 -7.74 -1.22
CA ALA A 286 -15.51 -7.43 -0.49
C ALA A 286 -16.81 -7.55 -1.34
N GLY A 287 -16.68 -7.77 -2.65
CA GLY A 287 -17.79 -7.90 -3.58
C GLY A 287 -18.22 -6.58 -4.25
N TYR A 288 -17.35 -5.57 -4.30
CA TYR A 288 -17.64 -4.26 -4.86
C TYR A 288 -16.79 -3.96 -6.11
N ASP A 289 -17.34 -4.19 -7.29
CA ASP A 289 -16.69 -3.97 -8.60
C ASP A 289 -17.09 -2.61 -9.21
N GLU A 290 -16.77 -1.52 -8.51
CA GLU A 290 -16.96 -0.17 -9.03
C GLU A 290 -15.78 0.26 -9.91
N PRO A 291 -15.95 1.28 -10.77
CA PRO A 291 -14.84 1.87 -11.53
C PRO A 291 -13.96 2.73 -10.62
N TRP A 292 -13.23 2.10 -9.72
CA TRP A 292 -12.48 2.76 -8.62
C TRP A 292 -11.50 3.82 -9.10
N TRP A 293 -10.88 3.65 -10.27
CA TRP A 293 -9.99 4.67 -10.82
C TRP A 293 -10.72 5.99 -11.15
N LYS A 294 -12.00 5.92 -11.56
CA LYS A 294 -12.85 7.12 -11.70
C LYS A 294 -13.17 7.75 -10.35
N VAL A 295 -13.40 6.94 -9.32
CA VAL A 295 -13.60 7.44 -7.95
C VAL A 295 -12.34 8.16 -7.45
N PHE A 296 -11.15 7.60 -7.70
CA PHE A 296 -9.88 8.29 -7.43
C PHE A 296 -9.78 9.62 -8.17
N ASP A 297 -10.13 9.66 -9.45
CA ASP A 297 -10.11 10.90 -10.25
C ASP A 297 -11.08 11.94 -9.70
N GLU A 298 -12.33 11.57 -9.44
CA GLU A 298 -13.34 12.46 -8.84
C GLU A 298 -12.86 13.03 -7.50
N MET A 299 -12.32 12.19 -6.61
CA MET A 299 -11.80 12.63 -5.32
C MET A 299 -10.55 13.49 -5.45
N SER A 300 -9.71 13.21 -6.44
CA SER A 300 -8.55 14.03 -6.74
C SER A 300 -8.91 15.47 -7.17
N ASN A 301 -10.15 15.72 -7.57
CA ASN A 301 -10.64 17.08 -7.90
C ASN A 301 -11.33 17.79 -6.72
N THR A 302 -11.55 17.10 -5.61
CA THR A 302 -12.39 17.61 -4.51
C THR A 302 -11.70 17.63 -3.15
N VAL A 303 -10.64 16.84 -2.96
CA VAL A 303 -9.92 16.73 -1.69
C VAL A 303 -8.54 17.38 -1.83
N PRO A 304 -8.28 18.51 -1.16
CA PRO A 304 -7.00 19.19 -1.20
C PRO A 304 -5.93 18.48 -0.38
N LEU A 305 -4.65 18.81 -0.63
CA LEU A 305 -3.55 18.35 0.21
C LEU A 305 -3.56 19.08 1.56
N LEU A 306 -3.67 18.32 2.66
CA LEU A 306 -3.79 18.86 4.00
C LEU A 306 -2.61 18.52 4.94
N SER A 307 -1.76 17.54 4.58
CA SER A 307 -0.51 17.22 5.28
C SER A 307 0.58 16.93 4.25
N HIS A 308 1.64 17.75 4.27
CA HIS A 308 2.76 17.58 3.33
C HIS A 308 3.87 16.76 3.98
N LEU A 309 3.67 15.44 3.98
CA LEU A 309 4.60 14.50 4.58
C LEU A 309 5.72 14.12 3.61
N MET A 310 6.90 13.76 4.15
CA MET A 310 7.99 13.20 3.34
C MET A 310 7.52 11.94 2.60
N PRO A 311 7.95 11.75 1.37
CA PRO A 311 9.09 12.37 0.67
C PRO A 311 8.79 13.72 -0.01
N GLY A 312 7.54 14.01 -0.34
CA GLY A 312 7.16 15.27 -1.01
C GLY A 312 7.31 16.51 -0.14
N GLY A 313 7.08 16.36 1.15
CA GLY A 313 7.10 17.42 2.14
C GLY A 313 8.30 17.39 3.09
N GLU A 314 8.16 18.09 4.21
CA GLU A 314 9.21 18.25 5.21
C GLU A 314 8.99 17.43 6.48
N TYR A 315 7.76 16.99 6.75
CA TYR A 315 7.38 16.32 7.98
C TYR A 315 7.45 14.80 7.85
N SER A 316 7.95 14.14 8.89
CA SER A 316 7.95 12.68 9.01
C SER A 316 6.59 12.15 9.52
N VAL A 317 6.42 10.83 9.53
CA VAL A 317 5.25 10.19 10.17
C VAL A 317 5.26 10.43 11.69
N LYS A 318 6.43 10.55 12.32
CA LYS A 318 6.56 10.94 13.72
C LYS A 318 5.98 12.33 13.98
N ASP A 319 6.28 13.31 13.10
CA ASP A 319 5.74 14.66 13.24
C ASP A 319 4.21 14.66 13.10
N PHE A 320 3.69 13.83 12.20
CA PHE A 320 2.25 13.64 12.01
C PHE A 320 1.59 13.02 13.24
N ASP A 321 2.17 12.00 13.84
CA ASP A 321 1.70 11.39 15.10
C ASP A 321 1.64 12.43 16.22
N LEU A 322 2.76 13.15 16.44
CA LEU A 322 2.84 14.20 17.46
C LEU A 322 1.88 15.38 17.22
N ALA A 323 1.49 15.63 15.98
CA ALA A 323 0.51 16.65 15.62
C ALA A 323 -0.96 16.24 15.89
N GLY A 324 -1.20 14.97 16.29
CA GLY A 324 -2.52 14.42 16.58
C GLY A 324 -2.90 13.20 15.74
N GLY A 325 -2.05 12.82 14.78
CA GLY A 325 -2.16 11.58 14.00
C GLY A 325 -3.42 11.46 13.15
N MET A 326 -3.80 10.22 12.86
CA MET A 326 -4.97 9.92 12.03
C MET A 326 -6.30 10.43 12.61
N PRO A 327 -6.60 10.31 13.91
CA PRO A 327 -7.85 10.84 14.44
C PRO A 327 -7.99 12.35 14.19
N ALA A 328 -6.94 13.14 14.41
CA ALA A 328 -6.95 14.58 14.15
C ALA A 328 -7.07 14.91 12.64
N ARG A 329 -6.38 14.14 11.78
CA ARG A 329 -6.50 14.26 10.32
C ARG A 329 -7.92 13.99 9.85
N MET A 330 -8.52 12.89 10.29
CA MET A 330 -9.89 12.52 9.90
C MET A 330 -10.92 13.51 10.42
N LYS A 331 -10.72 14.09 11.61
CA LYS A 331 -11.58 15.17 12.13
C LYS A 331 -11.59 16.38 11.20
N ASN A 332 -10.40 16.87 10.78
CA ASN A 332 -10.29 18.01 9.87
C ASN A 332 -10.83 17.70 8.47
N LEU A 333 -10.83 16.43 8.07
CA LEU A 333 -11.34 15.98 6.79
C LEU A 333 -12.81 15.52 6.83
N LEU A 334 -13.45 15.49 8.02
CA LEU A 334 -14.80 14.93 8.24
C LEU A 334 -15.86 15.46 7.26
N PRO A 335 -15.86 16.73 6.81
CA PRO A 335 -16.80 17.21 5.80
C PRO A 335 -16.69 16.54 4.42
N ARG A 336 -15.60 15.80 4.19
CA ARG A 336 -15.30 15.04 2.95
C ARG A 336 -15.35 13.52 3.16
N LEU A 337 -15.65 13.07 4.40
CA LEU A 337 -15.74 11.66 4.75
C LEU A 337 -17.20 11.22 4.94
N ASN A 338 -17.45 9.95 4.75
CA ASN A 338 -18.69 9.28 5.16
C ASN A 338 -18.59 8.99 6.66
N GLY A 339 -18.95 9.99 7.49
CA GLY A 339 -18.75 9.94 8.92
C GLY A 339 -19.59 8.89 9.66
N ASP A 340 -20.63 8.35 9.03
CA ASP A 340 -21.55 7.37 9.61
C ASP A 340 -21.12 5.91 9.36
N CYS A 341 -19.99 5.69 8.64
CA CYS A 341 -19.40 4.36 8.50
C CYS A 341 -19.06 3.76 9.86
N MET A 342 -19.48 2.52 10.08
CA MET A 342 -19.14 1.73 11.27
C MET A 342 -17.65 1.38 11.27
N THR A 343 -17.07 1.24 12.46
CA THR A 343 -15.70 0.79 12.65
C THR A 343 -15.61 -0.41 13.59
N VAL A 344 -14.47 -1.08 13.63
CA VAL A 344 -14.27 -2.28 14.48
C VAL A 344 -14.55 -2.07 15.96
N ASN A 345 -14.43 -0.83 16.48
CA ASN A 345 -14.73 -0.56 17.90
C ASN A 345 -16.23 -0.40 18.22
N GLY A 346 -17.09 -0.48 17.21
CA GLY A 346 -18.55 -0.36 17.35
C GLY A 346 -19.08 1.07 17.32
N HIS A 347 -18.21 2.05 17.09
CA HIS A 347 -18.55 3.45 16.86
C HIS A 347 -18.42 3.82 15.39
N THR A 348 -19.09 4.89 15.00
CA THR A 348 -18.93 5.48 13.67
C THR A 348 -17.59 6.22 13.55
N VAL A 349 -17.17 6.50 12.31
CA VAL A 349 -15.99 7.36 12.04
C VAL A 349 -16.15 8.71 12.74
N ARG A 350 -17.32 9.34 12.68
CA ARG A 350 -17.62 10.62 13.31
C ARG A 350 -17.41 10.59 14.81
N GLU A 351 -17.99 9.61 15.50
CA GLU A 351 -17.85 9.44 16.95
C GLU A 351 -16.39 9.23 17.37
N ASN A 352 -15.63 8.47 16.60
CA ASN A 352 -14.21 8.19 16.86
C ASN A 352 -13.33 9.43 16.80
N VAL A 353 -13.67 10.42 15.95
CA VAL A 353 -12.83 11.60 15.75
C VAL A 353 -13.35 12.87 16.44
N GLU A 354 -14.54 12.82 17.03
CA GLU A 354 -15.19 13.98 17.65
C GLU A 354 -14.27 14.73 18.64
N ASN A 355 -13.59 13.99 19.49
CA ASN A 355 -12.74 14.53 20.55
C ASN A 355 -11.25 14.61 20.13
N ALA A 356 -10.91 14.31 18.87
CA ALA A 356 -9.55 14.40 18.41
C ALA A 356 -9.03 15.85 18.43
N VAL A 357 -7.77 16.04 18.78
CA VAL A 357 -7.14 17.36 18.92
C VAL A 357 -5.97 17.48 17.95
N VAL A 358 -5.89 18.59 17.23
CA VAL A 358 -4.71 18.97 16.46
C VAL A 358 -3.76 19.72 17.39
N TYR A 359 -2.55 19.21 17.56
CA TYR A 359 -1.50 19.82 18.40
C TYR A 359 -0.52 20.67 17.59
N ASN A 360 -0.48 20.46 16.24
CA ASN A 360 0.34 21.25 15.33
C ASN A 360 -0.40 21.42 13.98
N ASP A 361 -0.89 22.62 13.73
CA ASP A 361 -1.66 22.98 12.53
C ASP A 361 -0.78 23.23 11.28
N ASP A 362 0.53 23.35 11.41
CA ASP A 362 1.45 23.33 10.26
C ASP A 362 1.54 21.94 9.64
N VAL A 363 1.44 20.88 10.45
CA VAL A 363 1.49 19.48 10.00
C VAL A 363 0.11 18.95 9.58
N ILE A 364 -0.92 19.24 10.39
CA ILE A 364 -2.31 18.79 10.15
C ILE A 364 -3.20 20.01 9.88
N ARG A 365 -3.26 20.45 8.62
CA ARG A 365 -4.04 21.62 8.20
C ARG A 365 -5.53 21.31 8.04
N THR A 366 -6.35 22.36 7.97
CA THR A 366 -7.79 22.31 7.75
C THR A 366 -8.14 22.46 6.27
N LEU A 367 -9.40 22.19 5.91
CA LEU A 367 -9.93 22.41 4.56
C LEU A 367 -9.88 23.88 4.13
N ASP A 368 -10.01 24.81 5.08
CA ASP A 368 -9.97 26.26 4.84
C ASP A 368 -8.54 26.81 4.70
N ASN A 369 -7.53 26.04 5.15
CA ASN A 369 -6.12 26.41 5.06
C ASN A 369 -5.28 25.21 4.60
N PRO A 370 -5.48 24.71 3.38
CA PRO A 370 -4.75 23.54 2.88
C PRO A 370 -3.28 23.86 2.61
N VAL A 371 -2.45 22.82 2.49
CA VAL A 371 -1.06 22.94 2.00
C VAL A 371 -1.06 23.36 0.53
N MET A 372 -1.92 22.71 -0.25
CA MET A 372 -2.18 22.99 -1.66
C MET A 372 -3.68 22.77 -1.90
N THR A 373 -4.26 23.56 -2.80
CA THR A 373 -5.65 23.37 -3.25
C THR A 373 -5.78 22.14 -4.16
N GLU A 374 -4.70 21.81 -4.87
CA GLU A 374 -4.59 20.61 -5.66
C GLU A 374 -4.38 19.37 -4.74
N PRO A 375 -4.81 18.19 -5.18
CA PRO A 375 -4.63 16.94 -4.42
C PRO A 375 -3.19 16.46 -4.46
N GLY A 376 -2.87 15.51 -3.57
CA GLY A 376 -1.55 14.85 -3.57
C GLY A 376 -1.32 13.97 -4.81
N LEU A 377 -2.38 13.30 -5.30
CA LEU A 377 -2.36 12.37 -6.43
C LEU A 377 -3.34 12.81 -7.52
N GLY A 378 -3.14 12.34 -8.76
CA GLY A 378 -4.06 12.56 -9.87
C GLY A 378 -4.04 11.42 -10.87
N VAL A 379 -5.13 11.30 -11.62
CA VAL A 379 -5.26 10.36 -12.74
C VAL A 379 -5.13 11.14 -14.05
N LEU A 380 -4.34 10.62 -15.00
CA LEU A 380 -4.22 11.18 -16.34
C LEU A 380 -4.80 10.17 -17.35
N TYR A 381 -5.52 10.69 -18.34
CA TYR A 381 -6.13 9.91 -19.42
C TYR A 381 -5.64 10.39 -20.79
N GLY A 382 -5.76 9.57 -21.79
CA GLY A 382 -5.45 9.93 -23.18
C GLY A 382 -5.20 8.71 -24.04
N ASN A 383 -4.81 8.92 -25.30
CA ASN A 383 -4.54 7.82 -26.21
C ASN A 383 -3.37 6.93 -25.78
N LEU A 384 -2.45 7.44 -24.94
CA LEU A 384 -1.35 6.66 -24.36
C LEU A 384 -1.80 5.84 -23.13
N ALA A 385 -2.79 6.32 -22.39
CA ALA A 385 -3.35 5.69 -21.20
C ALA A 385 -4.89 5.71 -21.23
N PRO A 386 -5.54 4.95 -22.09
CA PRO A 386 -7.00 5.01 -22.26
C PRO A 386 -7.79 4.53 -21.04
N GLU A 387 -7.23 3.66 -20.21
CA GLU A 387 -7.83 3.25 -18.93
C GLU A 387 -7.37 4.15 -17.77
N GLY A 388 -6.35 4.98 -17.98
CA GLY A 388 -5.78 5.90 -16.99
C GLY A 388 -4.31 5.62 -16.66
N SER A 389 -3.72 6.55 -15.94
CA SER A 389 -2.38 6.47 -15.36
C SER A 389 -2.30 7.35 -14.12
N ILE A 390 -1.33 7.13 -13.24
CA ILE A 390 -1.25 7.82 -11.94
C ILE A 390 -0.02 8.70 -11.87
N ILE A 391 -0.21 9.89 -11.30
CA ILE A 391 0.86 10.84 -11.01
C ILE A 391 0.73 11.39 -9.58
N LYS A 392 1.88 11.58 -8.92
CA LYS A 392 1.96 12.27 -7.62
C LYS A 392 2.14 13.77 -7.87
N ILE A 393 1.02 14.50 -8.01
CA ILE A 393 1.00 15.94 -8.39
C ILE A 393 1.81 16.78 -7.40
N ALA A 394 1.64 16.53 -6.10
CA ALA A 394 2.35 17.24 -5.03
C ALA A 394 3.88 17.16 -5.12
N ALA A 395 4.42 16.23 -5.91
CA ALA A 395 5.86 16.02 -6.06
C ALA A 395 6.41 16.45 -7.42
N VAL A 396 5.56 17.03 -8.31
CA VAL A 396 5.97 17.50 -9.64
C VAL A 396 6.51 18.92 -9.58
N PRO A 397 7.69 19.20 -10.14
CA PRO A 397 8.18 20.56 -10.30
C PRO A 397 7.20 21.43 -11.13
N LYS A 398 6.95 22.66 -10.69
CA LYS A 398 5.95 23.56 -11.33
C LYS A 398 6.17 23.76 -12.84
N GLN A 399 7.42 23.80 -13.28
CA GLN A 399 7.79 23.95 -14.69
C GLN A 399 7.43 22.74 -15.56
N LEU A 400 7.14 21.58 -14.95
CA LEU A 400 6.79 20.34 -15.64
C LEU A 400 5.28 20.03 -15.60
N MET A 401 4.45 20.95 -15.10
CA MET A 401 2.98 20.77 -15.09
C MET A 401 2.38 20.68 -16.50
N HIS A 402 3.04 21.33 -17.49
CA HIS A 402 2.80 21.16 -18.91
C HIS A 402 4.11 20.71 -19.55
N TYR A 403 4.16 19.49 -20.01
CA TYR A 403 5.36 18.88 -20.55
C TYR A 403 5.15 18.37 -21.96
N ARG A 404 6.17 18.53 -22.82
CA ARG A 404 6.22 17.95 -24.15
C ARG A 404 7.65 17.53 -24.44
N GLY A 405 7.85 16.28 -24.83
CA GLY A 405 9.18 15.72 -25.04
C GLY A 405 9.20 14.54 -25.99
N LYS A 406 10.41 14.15 -26.41
CA LYS A 406 10.63 13.02 -27.30
C LYS A 406 10.84 11.74 -26.51
N ALA A 407 10.18 10.67 -26.93
CA ALA A 407 10.30 9.36 -26.31
C ALA A 407 11.72 8.78 -26.44
N LYS A 408 12.20 8.24 -25.33
CA LYS A 408 13.33 7.30 -25.23
C LYS A 408 12.77 6.01 -24.62
N VAL A 409 12.74 4.95 -25.45
CA VAL A 409 11.99 3.74 -25.12
C VAL A 409 12.90 2.65 -24.61
N PHE A 410 12.57 2.10 -23.44
CA PHE A 410 13.29 1.02 -22.79
C PHE A 410 12.33 -0.13 -22.45
N ASN A 411 12.72 -1.36 -22.81
CA ASN A 411 11.89 -2.55 -22.58
C ASN A 411 12.14 -3.19 -21.20
N SER A 412 12.97 -2.56 -20.38
CA SER A 412 13.20 -2.97 -19.00
C SER A 412 13.76 -1.81 -18.17
N LEU A 413 13.64 -1.91 -16.85
CA LEU A 413 14.31 -1.02 -15.91
C LEU A 413 15.83 -1.03 -16.08
N HIS A 414 16.40 -2.20 -16.36
CA HIS A 414 17.85 -2.39 -16.55
C HIS A 414 18.36 -1.58 -17.75
N ASP A 415 17.72 -1.72 -18.92
CA ASP A 415 18.09 -0.99 -20.14
C ASP A 415 18.03 0.53 -19.92
N GLY A 416 16.98 1.00 -19.21
CA GLY A 416 16.84 2.41 -18.85
C GLY A 416 17.96 2.91 -17.94
N LEU A 417 18.33 2.13 -16.92
CA LEU A 417 19.41 2.47 -16.00
C LEU A 417 20.77 2.49 -16.70
N GLU A 418 21.05 1.54 -17.58
CA GLU A 418 22.29 1.54 -18.39
C GLU A 418 22.36 2.78 -19.28
N ALA A 419 21.28 3.12 -19.98
CA ALA A 419 21.22 4.32 -20.82
C ALA A 419 21.41 5.61 -20.03
N LEU A 420 20.80 5.73 -18.82
CA LEU A 420 20.97 6.87 -17.94
C LEU A 420 22.44 7.03 -17.49
N ARG A 421 23.08 5.94 -17.10
CA ARG A 421 24.47 5.91 -16.66
C ARG A 421 25.44 6.19 -17.80
N ALA A 422 25.13 5.71 -19.01
CA ALA A 422 25.90 5.97 -20.22
C ALA A 422 25.71 7.38 -20.80
N GLY A 423 24.84 8.23 -20.21
CA GLY A 423 24.58 9.60 -20.68
C GLY A 423 23.80 9.66 -21.99
N GLN A 424 22.98 8.66 -22.30
CA GLN A 424 22.18 8.58 -23.51
C GLN A 424 20.81 9.28 -23.39
N ILE A 425 20.46 9.71 -22.17
CA ILE A 425 19.25 10.49 -21.86
C ILE A 425 19.63 11.96 -21.82
N HIS A 426 18.83 12.81 -22.49
CA HIS A 426 19.07 14.23 -22.64
C HIS A 426 17.94 15.04 -21.97
N GLU A 427 18.21 16.33 -21.76
CA GLU A 427 17.20 17.26 -21.24
C GLU A 427 15.95 17.28 -22.13
N GLY A 428 14.78 17.13 -21.49
CA GLY A 428 13.50 17.13 -22.19
C GLY A 428 13.06 15.78 -22.76
N ASP A 429 13.82 14.70 -22.55
CA ASP A 429 13.41 13.36 -23.00
C ASP A 429 12.26 12.79 -22.14
N ALA A 430 11.30 12.11 -22.81
CA ALA A 430 10.28 11.29 -22.20
C ALA A 430 10.78 9.84 -22.07
N CYS A 431 11.25 9.45 -20.90
CA CYS A 431 11.77 8.09 -20.64
C CYS A 431 10.62 7.10 -20.49
N VAL A 432 10.37 6.29 -21.51
CA VAL A 432 9.32 5.27 -21.51
C VAL A 432 9.90 3.92 -21.08
N LEU A 433 9.55 3.49 -19.85
CA LEU A 433 9.94 2.19 -19.28
C LEU A 433 8.73 1.26 -19.36
N ARG A 434 8.70 0.34 -20.33
CA ARG A 434 7.53 -0.50 -20.60
C ARG A 434 7.77 -1.98 -20.29
N PHE A 435 6.70 -2.77 -20.27
CA PHE A 435 6.66 -4.18 -19.84
C PHE A 435 7.02 -4.38 -18.36
N MET A 436 6.81 -3.37 -17.55
CA MET A 436 7.03 -3.41 -16.10
C MET A 436 5.72 -3.67 -15.33
N GLY A 437 4.58 -3.76 -16.05
CA GLY A 437 3.26 -4.05 -15.50
C GLY A 437 3.13 -5.44 -14.86
N LEU A 438 1.93 -5.78 -14.39
CA LEU A 438 1.68 -7.02 -13.65
C LEU A 438 1.91 -8.27 -14.49
N LYS A 439 1.44 -8.29 -15.74
CA LYS A 439 1.65 -9.41 -16.67
C LYS A 439 3.07 -9.41 -17.24
N GLY A 440 3.65 -8.24 -17.45
CA GLY A 440 4.98 -8.08 -18.02
C GLY A 440 6.09 -8.49 -17.06
N ARG A 441 6.20 -7.79 -15.94
CA ARG A 441 7.22 -7.99 -14.89
C ARG A 441 6.69 -7.79 -13.48
N PHE A 442 5.52 -8.33 -13.20
CA PHE A 442 4.95 -8.48 -11.86
C PHE A 442 4.69 -7.15 -11.12
N GLY A 443 4.55 -6.04 -11.85
CA GLY A 443 4.40 -4.70 -11.29
C GLY A 443 5.71 -4.14 -10.73
N THR A 444 6.81 -4.31 -11.46
CA THR A 444 8.13 -3.77 -11.08
C THR A 444 8.06 -2.25 -10.88
N THR A 445 8.76 -1.76 -9.87
CA THR A 445 8.85 -0.32 -9.59
C THR A 445 9.94 0.36 -10.42
N ALA A 446 9.66 1.57 -10.92
CA ALA A 446 10.64 2.44 -11.58
C ALA A 446 11.40 3.35 -10.58
N PHE A 447 11.25 3.11 -9.28
CA PHE A 447 11.81 3.96 -8.22
C PHE A 447 13.34 4.13 -8.34
N THR A 448 14.08 3.06 -8.60
CA THR A 448 15.55 3.14 -8.74
C THR A 448 15.97 4.05 -9.89
N PHE A 449 15.26 4.01 -11.02
CA PHE A 449 15.53 4.90 -12.15
C PHE A 449 15.30 6.37 -11.77
N GLN A 450 14.22 6.65 -11.07
CA GLN A 450 13.88 7.99 -10.60
C GLN A 450 14.91 8.51 -9.59
N GLU A 451 15.41 7.66 -8.66
CA GLU A 451 16.44 8.06 -7.69
C GLU A 451 17.79 8.38 -8.36
N GLU A 452 18.20 7.60 -9.36
CA GLU A 452 19.41 7.92 -10.13
C GLU A 452 19.24 9.20 -10.96
N LEU A 453 18.05 9.42 -11.54
CA LEU A 453 17.73 10.64 -12.28
C LEU A 453 17.80 11.89 -11.37
N LYS A 454 17.38 11.78 -10.10
CA LYS A 454 17.52 12.85 -9.10
C LYS A 454 18.97 13.28 -8.89
N GLY A 455 19.93 12.38 -9.03
CA GLY A 455 21.36 12.69 -8.98
C GLY A 455 21.82 13.64 -10.08
N LYS A 456 21.02 13.80 -11.16
CA LYS A 456 21.28 14.63 -12.33
C LYS A 456 20.24 15.76 -12.43
N PRO A 457 20.44 16.89 -11.71
CA PRO A 457 19.41 17.93 -11.52
C PRO A 457 18.85 18.51 -12.83
N THR A 458 19.64 18.64 -13.91
CA THR A 458 19.18 19.14 -15.20
C THR A 458 18.17 18.19 -15.83
N LEU A 459 18.46 16.88 -15.83
CA LEU A 459 17.57 15.84 -16.34
C LEU A 459 16.31 15.71 -15.45
N TYR A 460 16.49 15.69 -14.13
CA TYR A 460 15.37 15.58 -13.20
C TYR A 460 14.34 16.72 -13.35
N ASN A 461 14.80 17.93 -13.67
CA ASN A 461 13.95 19.11 -13.84
C ASN A 461 13.43 19.31 -15.28
N SER A 462 13.74 18.41 -16.20
CA SER A 462 13.35 18.54 -17.61
C SER A 462 12.76 17.26 -18.23
N CYS A 463 13.06 16.07 -17.71
CA CYS A 463 12.59 14.80 -18.25
C CYS A 463 11.30 14.32 -17.59
N ALA A 464 10.53 13.51 -18.35
CA ALA A 464 9.43 12.71 -17.82
C ALA A 464 9.83 11.24 -17.71
N ILE A 465 9.27 10.52 -16.71
CA ILE A 465 9.31 9.06 -16.62
C ILE A 465 7.90 8.54 -16.83
N ILE A 466 7.70 7.62 -17.76
CA ILE A 466 6.40 7.05 -18.12
C ILE A 466 6.52 5.53 -18.09
N THR A 467 5.66 4.84 -17.34
CA THR A 467 5.74 3.39 -17.19
C THR A 467 4.40 2.74 -16.91
N ASP A 468 4.22 1.51 -17.43
CA ASP A 468 3.16 0.59 -16.98
C ASP A 468 3.51 -0.11 -15.66
N GLY A 469 4.72 0.09 -15.16
CA GLY A 469 5.13 -0.31 -13.82
C GLY A 469 4.60 0.63 -12.74
N ARG A 470 5.15 0.45 -11.54
CA ARG A 470 4.74 1.21 -10.35
C ARG A 470 5.77 2.23 -9.94
N PHE A 471 5.33 3.15 -9.14
CA PHE A 471 6.19 4.00 -8.33
C PHE A 471 5.91 3.76 -6.85
N SER A 472 6.93 3.97 -6.03
CA SER A 472 6.80 3.94 -4.57
C SER A 472 6.16 5.24 -4.06
N GLY A 473 5.66 5.24 -2.82
CA GLY A 473 5.25 6.47 -2.13
C GLY A 473 6.37 7.52 -2.04
N GLY A 474 7.63 7.09 -2.19
CA GLY A 474 8.83 7.94 -2.25
C GLY A 474 9.05 8.71 -3.55
N THR A 475 8.18 8.53 -4.55
CA THR A 475 8.33 9.11 -5.88
C THR A 475 8.20 10.63 -5.90
N SER A 476 9.01 11.27 -6.75
CA SER A 476 8.99 12.70 -7.02
C SER A 476 9.40 12.98 -8.48
N GLY A 477 9.30 14.23 -8.92
CA GLY A 477 9.51 14.62 -10.32
C GLY A 477 8.31 14.30 -11.22
N LEU A 478 8.44 14.50 -12.52
CA LEU A 478 7.41 14.15 -13.50
C LEU A 478 7.45 12.64 -13.77
N SER A 479 6.76 11.88 -12.92
CA SER A 479 6.76 10.41 -12.94
C SER A 479 5.32 9.91 -13.07
N VAL A 480 4.96 9.40 -14.26
CA VAL A 480 3.65 8.82 -14.59
C VAL A 480 3.76 7.30 -14.56
N GLY A 481 3.11 6.68 -13.60
CA GLY A 481 3.06 5.22 -13.45
C GLY A 481 1.69 4.61 -13.72
N TYR A 482 1.61 3.29 -13.64
CA TYR A 482 0.35 2.57 -13.83
C TYR A 482 -0.33 2.85 -15.17
N VAL A 483 0.44 3.18 -16.23
CA VAL A 483 -0.13 3.39 -17.57
C VAL A 483 -0.91 2.15 -17.97
N SER A 484 -2.22 2.31 -18.14
CA SER A 484 -3.15 1.21 -18.41
C SER A 484 -3.94 1.45 -19.70
N PRO A 485 -4.10 0.37 -20.51
CA PRO A 485 -3.62 -1.01 -20.31
C PRO A 485 -2.08 -1.10 -20.39
N GLU A 486 -1.50 -2.07 -19.64
CA GLU A 486 -0.05 -2.29 -19.64
C GLU A 486 0.48 -2.75 -21.02
N ALA A 487 1.77 -2.50 -21.31
CA ALA A 487 2.38 -2.82 -22.60
C ALA A 487 2.31 -4.31 -22.96
N ALA A 488 2.35 -5.20 -21.97
CA ALA A 488 2.22 -6.65 -22.14
C ALA A 488 0.85 -7.09 -22.70
N LEU A 489 -0.15 -6.21 -22.69
CA LEU A 489 -1.47 -6.40 -23.30
C LEU A 489 -1.56 -5.83 -24.72
N CYS A 490 -0.42 -5.54 -25.37
CA CYS A 490 -0.36 -4.92 -26.69
C CYS A 490 -1.14 -3.58 -26.74
N SER A 491 -0.92 -2.73 -25.75
CA SER A 491 -1.55 -1.43 -25.56
C SER A 491 -0.81 -0.30 -26.30
N PRO A 492 -1.35 0.93 -26.33
CA PRO A 492 -0.65 2.07 -26.92
C PRO A 492 0.77 2.31 -26.39
N LEU A 493 1.03 2.02 -25.10
CA LEU A 493 2.38 2.12 -24.54
C LEU A 493 3.37 1.17 -25.21
N SER A 494 2.90 -0.01 -25.66
CA SER A 494 3.76 -1.03 -26.29
C SER A 494 4.31 -0.61 -27.65
N ILE A 495 3.62 0.32 -28.34
CA ILE A 495 3.94 0.71 -29.72
C ILE A 495 4.64 2.09 -29.81
N VAL A 496 4.98 2.70 -28.70
CA VAL A 496 5.78 3.92 -28.67
C VAL A 496 7.15 3.63 -29.26
N GLU A 497 7.62 4.48 -30.15
CA GLU A 497 8.94 4.39 -30.79
C GLU A 497 9.85 5.56 -30.33
N ASP A 498 11.16 5.35 -30.45
CA ASP A 498 12.13 6.41 -30.15
C ASP A 498 11.86 7.65 -31.00
N ASN A 499 11.88 8.83 -30.39
CA ASN A 499 11.59 10.15 -30.94
C ASN A 499 10.11 10.42 -31.23
N ASP A 500 9.18 9.54 -30.93
CA ASP A 500 7.76 9.91 -30.86
C ASP A 500 7.58 11.05 -29.84
N GLU A 501 6.68 11.98 -30.16
CA GLU A 501 6.40 13.09 -29.27
C GLU A 501 5.31 12.72 -28.26
N ILE A 502 5.56 12.99 -26.98
CA ILE A 502 4.60 12.76 -25.90
C ILE A 502 4.31 14.08 -25.19
N GLU A 503 3.02 14.35 -25.00
CA GLU A 503 2.52 15.50 -24.25
C GLU A 503 1.85 15.05 -22.96
N ILE A 504 2.18 15.73 -21.84
CA ILE A 504 1.57 15.55 -20.54
C ILE A 504 1.09 16.92 -20.06
N ASP A 505 -0.22 17.05 -19.86
CA ASP A 505 -0.85 18.24 -19.28
C ASP A 505 -1.55 17.85 -17.97
N ILE A 506 -0.90 18.15 -16.85
CA ILE A 506 -1.38 17.75 -15.53
C ILE A 506 -2.65 18.52 -15.13
N PRO A 507 -2.76 19.85 -15.33
CA PRO A 507 -4.02 20.58 -15.13
C PRO A 507 -5.17 20.06 -15.98
N ALA A 508 -4.93 19.68 -17.24
CA ALA A 508 -5.94 19.10 -18.13
C ALA A 508 -6.17 17.59 -17.89
N ARG A 509 -5.42 16.96 -16.99
CA ARG A 509 -5.47 15.52 -16.70
C ARG A 509 -5.24 14.65 -17.95
N SER A 510 -4.31 15.03 -18.82
CA SER A 510 -4.08 14.32 -20.07
C SER A 510 -2.65 13.82 -20.26
N ILE A 511 -2.53 12.68 -20.96
CA ILE A 511 -1.29 12.12 -21.47
C ILE A 511 -1.50 11.62 -22.89
N THR A 512 -0.74 12.15 -23.85
CA THR A 512 -0.99 11.95 -25.28
C THR A 512 0.28 11.54 -26.01
N LEU A 513 0.21 10.47 -26.78
CA LEU A 513 1.16 10.13 -27.83
C LEU A 513 0.75 10.92 -29.09
N CYS A 514 1.61 11.83 -29.55
CA CYS A 514 1.31 12.79 -30.63
C CYS A 514 1.48 12.18 -32.03
N ILE A 515 0.74 11.11 -32.31
CA ILE A 515 0.63 10.49 -33.64
C ILE A 515 -0.85 10.44 -34.06
N SER A 516 -1.11 10.23 -35.36
CA SER A 516 -2.50 10.11 -35.82
C SER A 516 -3.14 8.79 -35.35
N ASP A 517 -4.49 8.75 -35.27
CA ASP A 517 -5.22 7.54 -34.91
C ASP A 517 -4.98 6.40 -35.92
N GLU A 518 -4.79 6.73 -37.21
CA GLU A 518 -4.47 5.75 -38.27
C GLU A 518 -3.10 5.12 -38.02
N GLU A 519 -2.11 5.90 -37.64
CA GLU A 519 -0.76 5.39 -37.32
C GLU A 519 -0.78 4.57 -36.04
N LEU A 520 -1.45 5.03 -35.00
CA LEU A 520 -1.62 4.32 -33.73
C LEU A 520 -2.21 2.93 -33.98
N ASN A 521 -3.32 2.86 -34.72
CA ASN A 521 -3.98 1.59 -35.04
C ASN A 521 -3.10 0.69 -35.92
N ALA A 522 -2.41 1.25 -36.91
CA ALA A 522 -1.51 0.48 -37.79
C ALA A 522 -0.31 -0.11 -37.04
N ARG A 523 0.22 0.59 -36.01
CA ARG A 523 1.28 0.08 -35.15
C ARG A 523 0.73 -1.01 -34.20
N LEU A 524 -0.46 -0.84 -33.60
CA LEU A 524 -1.10 -1.81 -32.72
C LEU A 524 -1.39 -3.13 -33.44
N GLU A 525 -1.90 -3.10 -34.67
CA GLU A 525 -2.18 -4.30 -35.45
C GLU A 525 -0.94 -5.17 -35.74
N LYS A 526 0.21 -4.52 -35.87
CA LYS A 526 1.50 -5.19 -36.17
C LYS A 526 2.22 -5.70 -34.93
N PHE A 527 1.96 -5.08 -33.77
CA PHE A 527 2.67 -5.40 -32.53
C PHE A 527 2.17 -6.69 -31.91
N LYS A 528 3.11 -7.54 -31.48
CA LYS A 528 2.79 -8.76 -30.73
C LYS A 528 3.83 -8.95 -29.63
N TRP A 529 3.36 -9.34 -28.48
CA TRP A 529 4.20 -9.65 -27.33
C TRP A 529 3.73 -10.93 -26.67
N GLU A 530 4.67 -11.75 -26.24
CA GLU A 530 4.41 -12.98 -25.49
C GLU A 530 5.35 -13.08 -24.30
N PHE A 531 4.76 -13.41 -23.15
CA PHE A 531 5.54 -13.67 -21.94
C PHE A 531 6.32 -14.97 -22.08
N SER A 532 7.65 -14.90 -22.25
CA SER A 532 8.49 -16.10 -22.39
C SER A 532 8.54 -16.92 -21.10
N GLY A 533 8.54 -16.29 -19.94
CA GLY A 533 8.48 -16.90 -18.62
C GLY A 533 9.60 -17.86 -18.25
N LYS A 534 10.55 -18.14 -19.18
CA LYS A 534 11.57 -19.20 -19.02
C LYS A 534 12.51 -18.94 -17.84
N ASP A 535 12.81 -17.68 -17.56
CA ASP A 535 13.79 -17.26 -16.56
C ASP A 535 13.15 -16.98 -15.17
N TYR A 536 11.85 -17.23 -15.03
CA TYR A 536 11.13 -16.92 -13.80
C TYR A 536 10.70 -18.18 -13.03
N GLN A 537 10.65 -18.07 -11.70
CA GLN A 537 10.15 -19.14 -10.82
C GLN A 537 8.70 -19.49 -11.16
N ARG A 538 8.30 -20.73 -10.81
CA ARG A 538 6.96 -21.26 -11.08
C ARG A 538 5.85 -20.30 -10.57
N PHE A 539 5.99 -19.76 -9.37
CA PHE A 539 5.00 -18.88 -8.76
C PHE A 539 4.78 -17.60 -9.60
N LEU A 540 5.86 -16.94 -10.05
CA LEU A 540 5.77 -15.74 -10.87
C LEU A 540 5.13 -16.02 -12.24
N ARG A 541 5.38 -17.20 -12.83
CA ARG A 541 4.72 -17.61 -14.08
C ARG A 541 3.21 -17.83 -13.90
N LEU A 542 2.80 -18.38 -12.75
CA LEU A 542 1.38 -18.51 -12.40
C LEU A 542 0.74 -17.14 -12.22
N PHE A 543 1.42 -16.23 -11.51
CA PHE A 543 0.95 -14.87 -11.32
C PHE A 543 0.72 -14.15 -12.65
N SER A 544 1.73 -14.04 -13.51
CA SER A 544 1.63 -13.36 -14.81
C SER A 544 0.50 -13.89 -15.70
N ARG A 545 0.21 -15.20 -15.64
CA ARG A 545 -0.87 -15.81 -16.42
C ARG A 545 -2.26 -15.48 -15.91
N ASN A 546 -2.43 -15.41 -14.59
CA ASN A 546 -3.74 -15.35 -13.94
C ASN A 546 -4.04 -13.99 -13.31
N VAL A 547 -3.10 -13.05 -13.30
CA VAL A 547 -3.34 -11.71 -12.77
C VAL A 547 -4.19 -10.89 -13.74
N GLY A 548 -5.19 -10.19 -13.19
CA GLY A 548 -6.03 -9.27 -13.92
C GLY A 548 -5.41 -7.89 -14.14
N SER A 549 -6.20 -6.98 -14.73
CA SER A 549 -5.80 -5.60 -15.00
C SER A 549 -5.42 -4.85 -13.71
N MET A 550 -4.45 -3.94 -13.84
CA MET A 550 -4.11 -3.00 -12.77
C MET A 550 -5.30 -2.12 -12.37
N ALA A 551 -6.11 -1.70 -13.32
CA ALA A 551 -7.30 -0.88 -13.07
C ALA A 551 -8.36 -1.61 -12.21
N LYS A 552 -8.31 -2.94 -12.17
CA LYS A 552 -9.15 -3.80 -11.32
C LYS A 552 -8.41 -4.28 -10.05
N GLY A 553 -7.28 -3.70 -9.73
CA GLY A 553 -6.51 -4.05 -8.54
C GLY A 553 -5.52 -5.19 -8.71
N GLY A 554 -5.33 -5.77 -9.91
CA GLY A 554 -4.39 -6.87 -10.13
C GLY A 554 -4.69 -8.11 -9.27
N ILE A 555 -5.95 -8.50 -9.22
CA ILE A 555 -6.44 -9.69 -8.53
C ILE A 555 -6.27 -10.94 -9.40
N TRP A 556 -6.50 -12.12 -8.81
CA TRP A 556 -6.61 -13.35 -9.60
C TRP A 556 -7.84 -13.32 -10.53
N GLU A 557 -7.64 -13.57 -11.82
CA GLU A 557 -8.72 -13.90 -12.76
C GLU A 557 -8.85 -15.44 -12.75
N VAL A 558 -9.95 -15.94 -12.15
CA VAL A 558 -10.24 -17.37 -11.98
C VAL A 558 -11.28 -17.81 -12.98
#